data_47b8d2b231763f4a9351b7b889fe7353
#
_entry.id   47b8d2b231763f4a9351b7b889fe7353
#
_cell.length_a   1.000
_cell.length_b   1.000
_cell.length_c   1.000
_cell.angle_alpha   90.00
_cell.angle_beta   90.00
_cell.angle_gamma   90.00
#
_symmetry.space_group_name_H-M   'P 1'
#
loop_
_entity.id
_entity.type
_entity.pdbx_description
1 polymer ?
#
loop_
_entity_poly.entity_id
_entity_poly.type
_entity_poly.pdbx_seq_one_letter_code
_entity_poly.pdbx_strand_id
1 'polypeptide(L)'
;VLSLFLFAACTPSRIVKPLKKGENAVSESFGGPLIKFAGAPIPIPFSTVSYANGLTDKVTAFGGLHTTALLFGNFQTDIGICADVYKKDKIGFSITPAIQTAVSYKDISSFRLWPSLDMNLRYELNKGFVYTGMHNWFELNRTGVNNTVQERWLLPNYHIGFTKENTKWNHQFELKYLLPGQAIYPGVVDYIGINKKGAMGIYYCLTRKF
;
A
#
# COMPACT_ATOMS: atom_id res chain seq x y z
N VAL A 1 19.71 6.63 -14.22
CA VAL A 1 19.29 5.66 -13.22
C VAL A 1 18.27 6.35 -12.34
N LEU A 2 17.00 6.37 -12.80
CA LEU A 2 15.88 6.95 -12.06
C LEU A 2 15.51 6.00 -10.93
N SER A 3 15.75 6.43 -9.76
CA SER A 3 15.93 5.68 -8.54
C SER A 3 14.72 4.83 -8.13
N LEU A 4 15.00 3.58 -7.76
CA LEU A 4 14.11 2.63 -7.06
C LEU A 4 13.40 3.24 -5.83
N PHE A 5 13.88 4.36 -5.29
CA PHE A 5 13.33 5.03 -4.11
C PHE A 5 11.91 5.56 -4.26
N LEU A 6 11.49 5.88 -5.49
CA LEU A 6 10.13 6.39 -5.72
C LEU A 6 9.06 5.30 -5.61
N PHE A 7 9.43 4.03 -5.80
CA PHE A 7 8.47 2.92 -5.79
C PHE A 7 8.24 2.32 -4.40
N ALA A 8 9.23 2.45 -3.52
CA ALA A 8 9.20 1.83 -2.21
C ALA A 8 8.15 2.44 -1.26
N ALA A 9 7.91 3.76 -1.30
CA ALA A 9 6.95 4.42 -0.40
C ALA A 9 5.48 4.35 -0.84
N CYS A 10 5.20 3.79 -2.02
CA CYS A 10 3.88 3.81 -2.64
C CYS A 10 3.19 2.47 -2.48
N THR A 11 2.76 2.19 -1.27
CA THR A 11 2.02 0.96 -0.97
C THR A 11 0.62 1.04 -1.54
N PRO A 12 0.21 0.08 -2.39
CA PRO A 12 -1.15 0.00 -2.89
C PRO A 12 -2.15 -0.20 -1.75
N SER A 13 -3.42 0.04 -2.02
CA SER A 13 -4.50 -0.33 -1.12
C SER A 13 -4.53 -1.84 -0.94
N ARG A 14 -4.63 -2.30 0.29
CA ARG A 14 -4.62 -3.72 0.65
C ARG A 14 -5.96 -4.13 1.24
N ILE A 15 -6.12 -5.46 1.44
CA ILE A 15 -7.27 -6.02 2.14
C ILE A 15 -7.25 -5.53 3.60
N VAL A 16 -8.31 -4.82 3.98
CA VAL A 16 -8.50 -4.29 5.34
C VAL A 16 -9.35 -5.24 6.20
N LYS A 17 -10.22 -6.01 5.55
CA LYS A 17 -11.14 -6.96 6.18
C LYS A 17 -10.90 -8.33 5.57
N PRO A 18 -10.68 -9.39 6.37
CA PRO A 18 -10.52 -10.73 5.86
C PRO A 18 -11.71 -11.21 5.02
N LEU A 19 -11.42 -12.02 4.01
CA LEU A 19 -12.39 -12.78 3.23
C LEU A 19 -12.98 -13.91 4.08
N LYS A 20 -14.12 -14.43 3.70
CA LYS A 20 -14.67 -15.64 4.31
C LYS A 20 -13.80 -16.85 3.98
N LYS A 21 -13.83 -17.87 4.83
CA LYS A 21 -13.10 -19.12 4.59
C LYS A 21 -13.45 -19.71 3.23
N GLY A 22 -12.42 -19.98 2.42
CA GLY A 22 -12.55 -20.54 1.07
C GLY A 22 -12.93 -19.54 -0.03
N GLU A 23 -13.27 -18.29 0.33
CA GLU A 23 -13.52 -17.22 -0.66
C GLU A 23 -12.19 -16.79 -1.28
N ASN A 24 -12.20 -16.62 -2.59
CA ASN A 24 -11.05 -16.10 -3.36
C ASN A 24 -11.36 -14.71 -3.86
N ALA A 25 -10.32 -13.92 -4.07
CA ALA A 25 -10.46 -12.60 -4.66
C ALA A 25 -9.26 -12.23 -5.53
N VAL A 26 -9.54 -11.51 -6.60
CA VAL A 26 -8.53 -10.79 -7.39
C VAL A 26 -8.79 -9.30 -7.22
N SER A 27 -7.76 -8.55 -6.96
CA SER A 27 -7.86 -7.09 -6.80
C SER A 27 -6.90 -6.39 -7.74
N GLU A 28 -7.34 -5.25 -8.25
CA GLU A 28 -6.50 -4.29 -8.94
C GLU A 28 -6.54 -2.98 -8.19
N SER A 29 -5.38 -2.51 -7.74
CA SER A 29 -5.26 -1.21 -7.11
C SER A 29 -4.55 -0.23 -8.03
N PHE A 30 -5.00 1.02 -7.99
CA PHE A 30 -4.50 2.11 -8.80
C PHE A 30 -4.41 3.38 -7.97
N GLY A 31 -3.36 4.17 -8.18
CA GLY A 31 -3.17 5.44 -7.49
C GLY A 31 -1.76 5.61 -6.96
N GLY A 32 -1.51 6.72 -6.30
CA GLY A 32 -0.18 7.05 -5.77
C GLY A 32 -0.14 8.39 -5.10
N PRO A 33 1.06 8.84 -4.71
CA PRO A 33 1.25 10.16 -4.17
C PRO A 33 0.90 11.23 -5.20
N LEU A 34 0.34 12.33 -4.71
CA LEU A 34 0.01 13.50 -5.52
C LEU A 34 1.28 14.29 -5.84
N ILE A 35 1.40 14.64 -7.10
CA ILE A 35 2.45 15.51 -7.60
C ILE A 35 1.86 16.73 -8.30
N LYS A 36 2.61 17.82 -8.36
CA LYS A 36 2.26 18.96 -9.21
C LYS A 36 2.74 18.68 -10.63
N PHE A 37 1.81 18.54 -11.54
CA PHE A 37 2.10 18.37 -12.95
C PHE A 37 1.30 19.41 -13.76
N ALA A 38 1.98 20.23 -14.55
CA ALA A 38 1.36 21.34 -15.32
C ALA A 38 0.42 22.23 -14.47
N GLY A 39 0.75 22.45 -13.19
CA GLY A 39 -0.04 23.27 -12.27
C GLY A 39 -1.21 22.55 -11.58
N ALA A 40 -1.53 21.32 -11.96
CA ALA A 40 -2.59 20.52 -11.37
C ALA A 40 -2.05 19.41 -10.44
N PRO A 41 -2.77 19.10 -9.33
CA PRO A 41 -2.46 17.93 -8.52
C PRO A 41 -2.93 16.66 -9.24
N ILE A 42 -2.00 15.75 -9.56
CA ILE A 42 -2.33 14.44 -10.14
C ILE A 42 -1.69 13.32 -9.32
N PRO A 43 -2.35 12.17 -9.13
CA PRO A 43 -1.71 11.01 -8.52
C PRO A 43 -0.74 10.36 -9.51
N ILE A 44 0.42 9.92 -9.01
CA ILE A 44 1.30 9.05 -9.81
C ILE A 44 0.56 7.72 -10.04
N PRO A 45 0.45 7.23 -11.29
CA PRO A 45 -0.38 6.07 -11.63
C PRO A 45 0.33 4.75 -11.31
N PHE A 46 0.51 4.44 -10.03
CA PHE A 46 0.97 3.11 -9.62
C PHE A 46 -0.17 2.11 -9.69
N SER A 47 0.11 0.91 -10.15
CA SER A 47 -0.85 -0.17 -10.24
C SER A 47 -0.29 -1.48 -9.70
N THR A 48 -1.17 -2.29 -9.08
CA THR A 48 -0.83 -3.59 -8.50
C THR A 48 -2.00 -4.54 -8.69
N VAL A 49 -1.72 -5.73 -9.20
CA VAL A 49 -2.68 -6.83 -9.25
C VAL A 49 -2.36 -7.78 -8.12
N SER A 50 -3.37 -8.19 -7.35
CA SER A 50 -3.20 -9.12 -6.24
C SER A 50 -4.26 -10.22 -6.24
N TYR A 51 -3.87 -11.37 -5.70
CA TYR A 51 -4.74 -12.49 -5.42
C TYR A 51 -4.78 -12.73 -3.92
N ALA A 52 -5.96 -13.09 -3.41
CA ALA A 52 -6.18 -13.38 -2.01
C ALA A 52 -7.08 -14.60 -1.81
N ASN A 53 -6.85 -15.33 -0.73
CA ASN A 53 -7.62 -16.48 -0.31
C ASN A 53 -7.94 -16.41 1.18
N GLY A 54 -9.21 -16.58 1.53
CA GLY A 54 -9.68 -16.69 2.91
C GLY A 54 -9.30 -18.04 3.53
N LEU A 55 -8.26 -18.07 4.35
CA LEU A 55 -7.83 -19.29 5.06
C LEU A 55 -8.81 -19.67 6.16
N THR A 56 -9.32 -18.67 6.85
CA THR A 56 -10.38 -18.78 7.87
C THR A 56 -11.28 -17.55 7.76
N ASP A 57 -12.38 -17.49 8.50
CA ASP A 57 -13.25 -16.31 8.55
C ASP A 57 -12.57 -15.08 9.18
N LYS A 58 -11.38 -15.26 9.75
CA LYS A 58 -10.60 -14.19 10.40
C LYS A 58 -9.23 -13.94 9.76
N VAL A 59 -8.81 -14.79 8.81
CA VAL A 59 -7.47 -14.73 8.24
C VAL A 59 -7.54 -14.93 6.73
N THR A 60 -6.93 -14.01 5.99
CA THR A 60 -6.77 -14.05 4.55
C THR A 60 -5.30 -13.95 4.18
N ALA A 61 -4.79 -14.88 3.38
CA ALA A 61 -3.49 -14.75 2.75
C ALA A 61 -3.62 -14.03 1.41
N PHE A 62 -2.60 -13.25 1.03
CA PHE A 62 -2.56 -12.58 -0.27
C PHE A 62 -1.15 -12.49 -0.82
N GLY A 63 -1.07 -12.31 -2.14
CA GLY A 63 0.14 -11.95 -2.86
C GLY A 63 -0.17 -10.97 -3.97
N GLY A 64 0.74 -10.04 -4.22
CA GLY A 64 0.57 -8.98 -5.21
C GLY A 64 1.77 -8.81 -6.12
N LEU A 65 1.51 -8.36 -7.34
CA LEU A 65 2.50 -7.99 -8.34
C LEU A 65 2.30 -6.52 -8.72
N HIS A 66 3.35 -5.71 -8.55
CA HIS A 66 3.33 -4.29 -8.88
C HIS A 66 3.55 -4.09 -10.38
N THR A 67 2.46 -3.93 -11.13
CA THR A 67 2.49 -3.90 -12.59
C THR A 67 3.18 -2.65 -13.14
N THR A 68 3.04 -1.50 -12.48
CA THR A 68 3.81 -0.31 -12.87
C THR A 68 5.31 -0.51 -12.69
N ALA A 69 5.77 -1.22 -11.68
CA ALA A 69 7.19 -1.50 -11.48
C ALA A 69 7.78 -2.32 -12.63
N LEU A 70 7.01 -3.28 -13.18
CA LEU A 70 7.41 -4.07 -14.35
C LEU A 70 7.71 -3.18 -15.56
N LEU A 71 6.88 -2.16 -15.83
CA LEU A 71 7.07 -1.24 -16.94
C LEU A 71 8.36 -0.42 -16.81
N PHE A 72 8.83 -0.22 -15.58
CA PHE A 72 10.09 0.49 -15.30
C PHE A 72 11.29 -0.44 -15.09
N GLY A 73 11.17 -1.70 -15.47
CA GLY A 73 12.28 -2.67 -15.44
C GLY A 73 12.59 -3.22 -14.04
N ASN A 74 11.60 -3.22 -13.15
CA ASN A 74 11.72 -3.77 -11.80
C ASN A 74 10.66 -4.83 -11.56
N PHE A 75 11.06 -5.97 -11.02
CA PHE A 75 10.14 -6.99 -10.52
C PHE A 75 9.88 -6.68 -9.05
N GLN A 76 8.65 -6.34 -8.72
CA GLN A 76 8.24 -5.99 -7.37
C GLN A 76 6.99 -6.77 -6.98
N THR A 77 7.07 -7.47 -5.86
CA THR A 77 5.98 -8.28 -5.31
C THR A 77 5.81 -8.05 -3.83
N ASP A 78 4.65 -8.43 -3.33
CA ASP A 78 4.37 -8.50 -1.90
C ASP A 78 3.58 -9.78 -1.57
N ILE A 79 3.81 -10.29 -0.38
CA ILE A 79 3.04 -11.39 0.21
C ILE A 79 2.73 -11.04 1.67
N GLY A 80 1.57 -11.45 2.13
CA GLY A 80 1.17 -11.17 3.50
C GLY A 80 -0.11 -11.88 3.92
N ILE A 81 -0.50 -11.61 5.14
CA ILE A 81 -1.75 -12.08 5.71
C ILE A 81 -2.51 -10.92 6.35
N CYS A 82 -3.83 -10.86 6.13
CA CYS A 82 -4.72 -9.95 6.84
C CYS A 82 -5.48 -10.74 7.91
N ALA A 83 -5.38 -10.32 9.16
CA ALA A 83 -6.01 -11.02 10.28
C ALA A 83 -6.88 -10.08 11.12
N ASP A 84 -8.13 -10.47 11.38
CA ASP A 84 -8.98 -9.82 12.38
C ASP A 84 -8.56 -10.26 13.77
N VAL A 85 -8.00 -9.32 14.55
CA VAL A 85 -7.60 -9.56 15.94
C VAL A 85 -8.67 -9.16 16.94
N TYR A 86 -9.59 -8.28 16.52
CA TYR A 86 -10.73 -7.89 17.32
C TYR A 86 -11.93 -7.59 16.43
N LYS A 87 -13.10 -8.09 16.83
CA LYS A 87 -14.38 -7.73 16.20
C LYS A 87 -15.49 -7.81 17.23
N LYS A 88 -16.17 -6.68 17.43
CA LYS A 88 -17.36 -6.58 18.28
C LYS A 88 -18.37 -5.64 17.61
N ASP A 89 -19.59 -6.13 17.42
CA ASP A 89 -20.67 -5.42 16.76
C ASP A 89 -20.24 -4.85 15.39
N LYS A 90 -20.20 -3.53 15.26
CA LYS A 90 -19.80 -2.83 14.04
C LYS A 90 -18.32 -2.43 14.01
N ILE A 91 -17.56 -2.69 15.06
CA ILE A 91 -16.17 -2.30 15.17
C ILE A 91 -15.27 -3.52 14.92
N GLY A 92 -14.30 -3.39 14.03
CA GLY A 92 -13.29 -4.38 13.77
C GLY A 92 -11.88 -3.77 13.78
N PHE A 93 -10.91 -4.53 14.28
CA PHE A 93 -9.50 -4.18 14.21
C PHE A 93 -8.75 -5.32 13.54
N SER A 94 -8.01 -5.00 12.48
CA SER A 94 -7.20 -5.96 11.74
C SER A 94 -5.74 -5.54 11.70
N ILE A 95 -4.88 -6.54 11.61
CA ILE A 95 -3.45 -6.37 11.35
C ILE A 95 -3.08 -7.11 10.06
N THR A 96 -2.14 -6.54 9.31
CA THR A 96 -1.68 -7.12 8.04
C THR A 96 -0.16 -7.07 7.96
N PRO A 97 0.54 -8.04 8.57
CA PRO A 97 1.95 -8.23 8.31
C PRO A 97 2.18 -8.68 6.86
N ALA A 98 3.17 -8.09 6.21
CA ALA A 98 3.55 -8.43 4.85
C ALA A 98 5.05 -8.25 4.63
N ILE A 99 5.55 -8.89 3.59
CA ILE A 99 6.90 -8.71 3.08
C ILE A 99 6.77 -8.24 1.63
N GLN A 100 7.43 -7.13 1.33
CA GLN A 100 7.55 -6.61 -0.02
C GLN A 100 8.97 -6.80 -0.52
N THR A 101 9.12 -7.19 -1.78
CA THR A 101 10.44 -7.35 -2.41
C THR A 101 10.48 -6.62 -3.74
N ALA A 102 11.66 -6.12 -4.10
CA ALA A 102 11.91 -5.55 -5.42
C ALA A 102 13.30 -5.88 -5.90
N VAL A 103 13.44 -6.09 -7.21
CA VAL A 103 14.71 -6.32 -7.88
C VAL A 103 14.68 -5.72 -9.28
N SER A 104 15.76 -5.12 -9.73
CA SER A 104 15.90 -4.64 -11.12
C SER A 104 16.21 -5.80 -12.05
N TYR A 105 15.59 -5.84 -13.24
CA TYR A 105 15.94 -6.83 -14.28
C TYR A 105 17.40 -6.74 -14.76
N LYS A 106 18.00 -5.55 -14.60
CA LYS A 106 19.37 -5.28 -15.05
C LYS A 106 20.42 -5.60 -14.01
N ASP A 107 20.02 -5.73 -12.76
CA ASP A 107 20.97 -5.88 -11.65
C ASP A 107 20.32 -6.63 -10.48
N ILE A 108 20.63 -7.91 -10.36
CA ILE A 108 20.15 -8.77 -9.27
C ILE A 108 20.68 -8.29 -7.90
N SER A 109 21.85 -7.64 -7.86
CA SER A 109 22.39 -7.09 -6.61
C SER A 109 21.53 -5.95 -6.03
N SER A 110 20.62 -5.40 -6.85
CA SER A 110 19.63 -4.40 -6.43
C SER A 110 18.49 -4.96 -5.59
N PHE A 111 18.48 -6.27 -5.28
CA PHE A 111 17.42 -6.89 -4.47
C PHE A 111 17.21 -6.16 -3.16
N ARG A 112 15.96 -5.84 -2.87
CA ARG A 112 15.51 -5.19 -1.64
C ARG A 112 14.34 -5.95 -1.04
N LEU A 113 14.28 -5.93 0.28
CA LEU A 113 13.22 -6.56 1.06
C LEU A 113 12.77 -5.60 2.15
N TRP A 114 11.46 -5.42 2.26
CA TRP A 114 10.84 -4.54 3.26
C TRP A 114 9.72 -5.30 3.99
N PRO A 115 9.92 -5.65 5.27
CA PRO A 115 8.82 -6.02 6.12
C PRO A 115 7.87 -4.83 6.31
N SER A 116 6.59 -5.10 6.43
CA SER A 116 5.58 -4.07 6.69
C SER A 116 4.50 -4.59 7.61
N LEU A 117 3.84 -3.67 8.30
CA LEU A 117 2.71 -3.96 9.18
C LEU A 117 1.64 -2.89 9.00
N ASP A 118 0.48 -3.28 8.45
CA ASP A 118 -0.73 -2.48 8.48
C ASP A 118 -1.53 -2.76 9.75
N MET A 119 -2.10 -1.70 10.31
CA MET A 119 -3.06 -1.76 11.42
C MET A 119 -4.27 -0.93 11.04
N ASN A 120 -5.46 -1.55 11.06
CA ASN A 120 -6.69 -0.92 10.59
C ASN A 120 -7.80 -1.04 11.61
N LEU A 121 -8.38 0.10 11.96
CA LEU A 121 -9.64 0.19 12.70
C LEU A 121 -10.76 0.48 11.72
N ARG A 122 -11.79 -0.38 11.67
CA ARG A 122 -12.93 -0.23 10.77
C ARG A 122 -14.26 -0.15 11.52
N TYR A 123 -15.19 0.57 10.92
CA TYR A 123 -16.59 0.64 11.34
C TYR A 123 -17.48 0.16 10.21
N GLU A 124 -18.23 -0.92 10.48
CA GLU A 124 -19.11 -1.59 9.53
C GLU A 124 -20.38 -0.78 9.27
N LEU A 125 -20.72 -0.60 7.99
CA LEU A 125 -21.95 0.03 7.50
C LEU A 125 -22.83 -1.04 6.83
N ASN A 126 -24.05 -0.65 6.42
CA ASN A 126 -24.98 -1.61 5.78
C ASN A 126 -24.47 -2.20 4.46
N LYS A 127 -23.65 -1.44 3.70
CA LYS A 127 -23.11 -1.86 2.37
C LYS A 127 -21.62 -1.57 2.27
N GLY A 128 -20.84 -1.88 3.31
CA GLY A 128 -19.41 -1.66 3.34
C GLY A 128 -18.91 -1.21 4.70
N PHE A 129 -17.79 -0.51 4.73
CA PHE A 129 -17.19 -0.01 5.96
C PHE A 129 -16.32 1.23 5.69
N VAL A 130 -16.16 2.06 6.68
CA VAL A 130 -15.13 3.10 6.76
C VAL A 130 -14.01 2.61 7.64
N TYR A 131 -12.79 3.06 7.40
CA TYR A 131 -11.64 2.65 8.18
C TYR A 131 -10.58 3.73 8.21
N THR A 132 -9.74 3.64 9.22
CA THR A 132 -8.50 4.41 9.33
C THR A 132 -7.41 3.51 9.85
N GLY A 133 -6.17 3.82 9.53
CA GLY A 133 -5.08 2.98 9.94
C GLY A 133 -3.71 3.59 9.73
N MET A 134 -2.73 2.76 10.03
CA MET A 134 -1.33 3.08 9.86
C MET A 134 -0.61 1.92 9.17
N HIS A 135 0.09 2.23 8.09
CA HIS A 135 1.00 1.31 7.42
C HIS A 135 2.43 1.64 7.81
N ASN A 136 3.07 0.73 8.50
CA ASN A 136 4.46 0.85 8.95
C ASN A 136 5.36 0.05 8.03
N TRP A 137 6.34 0.70 7.46
CA TRP A 137 7.37 0.11 6.64
C TRP A 137 8.70 0.06 7.37
N PHE A 138 9.39 -1.07 7.28
CA PHE A 138 10.69 -1.26 7.92
C PHE A 138 11.78 -1.28 6.85
N GLU A 139 12.59 -0.22 6.79
CA GLU A 139 13.75 -0.14 5.91
C GLU A 139 14.93 -0.86 6.56
N LEU A 140 15.27 -2.01 6.00
CA LEU A 140 16.39 -2.83 6.50
C LEU A 140 17.75 -2.38 5.94
N ASN A 141 17.73 -1.67 4.81
CA ASN A 141 18.95 -1.19 4.16
C ASN A 141 19.19 0.28 4.52
N ARG A 142 20.28 0.53 5.23
CA ARG A 142 20.62 1.90 5.62
C ARG A 142 21.29 2.71 4.50
N THR A 143 21.69 2.06 3.43
CA THR A 143 22.33 2.74 2.29
C THR A 143 21.37 2.75 1.10
N GLY A 144 20.98 3.92 0.71
CA GLY A 144 20.16 4.15 -0.47
C GLY A 144 20.93 3.94 -1.79
N VAL A 145 20.22 3.92 -2.92
CA VAL A 145 20.78 3.70 -4.27
C VAL A 145 21.85 4.75 -4.64
N ASN A 146 21.81 5.92 -4.04
CA ASN A 146 22.78 7.00 -4.29
C ASN A 146 23.80 7.14 -3.15
N ASN A 147 24.08 6.07 -2.41
CA ASN A 147 24.91 6.09 -1.21
C ASN A 147 24.42 7.05 -0.11
N THR A 148 23.17 7.50 -0.21
CA THR A 148 22.55 8.31 0.84
C THR A 148 22.21 7.44 2.04
N VAL A 149 22.53 7.93 3.22
CA VAL A 149 22.20 7.20 4.46
C VAL A 149 20.72 7.37 4.76
N GLN A 150 20.00 6.24 4.94
CA GLN A 150 18.65 6.24 5.45
C GLN A 150 18.70 6.28 6.98
N GLU A 151 18.36 7.41 7.55
CA GLU A 151 18.43 7.60 9.02
C GLU A 151 17.30 6.89 9.76
N ARG A 152 16.14 6.70 9.10
CA ARG A 152 14.95 6.12 9.71
C ARG A 152 14.73 4.70 9.20
N TRP A 153 14.69 3.75 10.11
CA TRP A 153 14.32 2.36 9.82
C TRP A 153 12.81 2.12 9.81
N LEU A 154 12.02 2.97 10.48
CA LEU A 154 10.56 2.94 10.49
C LEU A 154 10.00 4.09 9.67
N LEU A 155 9.20 3.74 8.66
CA LEU A 155 8.58 4.66 7.72
C LEU A 155 7.05 4.56 7.84
N PRO A 156 6.44 5.32 8.76
CA PRO A 156 4.99 5.27 8.96
C PRO A 156 4.25 6.01 7.85
N ASN A 157 3.06 5.49 7.50
CA ASN A 157 2.10 6.14 6.63
C ASN A 157 0.73 6.04 7.29
N TYR A 158 -0.05 7.10 7.27
CA TYR A 158 -1.42 7.11 7.77
C TYR A 158 -2.40 7.05 6.62
N HIS A 159 -3.55 6.43 6.85
CA HIS A 159 -4.60 6.38 5.84
C HIS A 159 -5.99 6.43 6.46
N ILE A 160 -6.93 6.90 5.65
CA ILE A 160 -8.36 6.80 5.88
C ILE A 160 -9.00 6.33 4.59
N GLY A 161 -9.98 5.46 4.68
CA GLY A 161 -10.62 4.90 3.51
C GLY A 161 -12.07 4.50 3.74
N PHE A 162 -12.70 4.18 2.63
CA PHE A 162 -14.05 3.67 2.55
C PHE A 162 -14.08 2.50 1.57
N THR A 163 -14.77 1.42 1.95
CA THR A 163 -15.03 0.28 1.08
C THR A 163 -16.54 0.10 0.92
N LYS A 164 -17.01 0.15 -0.33
CA LYS A 164 -18.36 -0.28 -0.70
C LYS A 164 -18.31 -1.76 -1.05
N GLU A 165 -19.05 -2.58 -0.31
CA GLU A 165 -19.13 -4.02 -0.54
C GLU A 165 -20.40 -4.37 -1.30
N ASN A 166 -20.22 -5.11 -2.40
CA ASN A 166 -21.30 -5.81 -3.09
C ASN A 166 -21.03 -7.33 -3.02
N THR A 167 -21.96 -8.16 -3.51
CA THR A 167 -21.84 -9.61 -3.47
C THR A 167 -20.56 -10.13 -4.13
N LYS A 168 -20.21 -9.59 -5.32
CA LYS A 168 -19.04 -10.02 -6.11
C LYS A 168 -17.95 -8.96 -6.19
N TRP A 169 -18.28 -7.69 -5.99
CA TRP A 169 -17.36 -6.59 -6.20
C TRP A 169 -17.24 -5.70 -4.98
N ASN A 170 -16.03 -5.33 -4.63
CA ASN A 170 -15.74 -4.31 -3.63
C ASN A 170 -15.01 -3.15 -4.31
N HIS A 171 -15.42 -1.94 -3.96
CA HIS A 171 -14.80 -0.69 -4.38
C HIS A 171 -14.22 -0.01 -3.15
N GLN A 172 -12.91 0.18 -3.13
CA GLN A 172 -12.19 0.77 -2.01
C GLN A 172 -11.51 2.05 -2.46
N PHE A 173 -11.68 3.10 -1.66
CA PHE A 173 -11.05 4.41 -1.86
C PHE A 173 -10.24 4.74 -0.61
N GLU A 174 -9.00 5.21 -0.81
CA GLU A 174 -8.11 5.61 0.27
C GLU A 174 -7.46 6.96 -0.01
N LEU A 175 -7.37 7.75 1.06
CA LEU A 175 -6.45 8.88 1.17
C LEU A 175 -5.33 8.47 2.10
N LYS A 176 -4.08 8.67 1.66
CA LYS A 176 -2.89 8.36 2.46
C LYS A 176 -2.05 9.61 2.69
N TYR A 177 -1.45 9.68 3.87
CA TYR A 177 -0.39 10.62 4.18
C TYR A 177 0.89 9.83 4.39
N LEU A 178 1.75 9.87 3.38
CA LEU A 178 2.97 9.08 3.28
C LEU A 178 4.12 9.80 3.96
N LEU A 179 4.94 9.08 4.72
CA LEU A 179 6.17 9.57 5.35
C LEU A 179 5.99 10.92 6.07
N PRO A 180 5.04 11.03 7.02
CA PRO A 180 4.80 12.26 7.76
C PRO A 180 6.08 12.75 8.45
N GLY A 181 6.33 14.05 8.33
CA GLY A 181 7.51 14.68 8.96
C GLY A 181 8.81 14.55 8.17
N GLN A 182 8.88 13.80 7.07
CA GLN A 182 10.03 13.75 6.19
C GLN A 182 10.00 14.93 5.20
N ALA A 183 11.10 15.65 5.09
CA ALA A 183 11.19 16.76 4.14
C ALA A 183 11.07 16.27 2.69
N ILE A 184 10.32 17.00 1.87
CA ILE A 184 10.26 16.78 0.43
C ILE A 184 11.48 17.46 -0.17
N TYR A 185 12.36 16.68 -0.81
CA TYR A 185 13.49 17.24 -1.55
C TYR A 185 13.05 17.55 -2.98
N PRO A 186 12.98 18.84 -3.36
CA PRO A 186 12.69 19.23 -4.73
C PRO A 186 13.90 18.86 -5.61
N GLY A 187 13.69 18.06 -6.62
CA GLY A 187 14.78 17.68 -7.54
C GLY A 187 14.41 16.58 -8.50
N VAL A 188 13.46 15.71 -8.13
CA VAL A 188 13.00 14.62 -8.99
C VAL A 188 11.49 14.72 -9.23
N VAL A 189 10.69 14.94 -8.18
CA VAL A 189 9.24 15.04 -8.26
C VAL A 189 8.74 16.02 -7.20
N ASP A 190 7.87 16.95 -7.57
CA ASP A 190 7.27 17.93 -6.64
C ASP A 190 6.01 17.30 -6.00
N TYR A 191 6.22 16.57 -4.90
CA TYR A 191 5.13 15.97 -4.14
C TYR A 191 4.29 17.00 -3.40
N ILE A 192 3.00 16.74 -3.31
CA ILE A 192 2.07 17.54 -2.50
C ILE A 192 2.02 16.96 -1.09
N GLY A 193 2.59 17.70 -0.14
CA GLY A 193 2.60 17.30 1.28
C GLY A 193 2.07 18.40 2.19
N ILE A 194 1.97 18.11 3.49
CA ILE A 194 1.55 19.07 4.50
C ILE A 194 2.80 19.84 4.98
N ASN A 195 2.79 21.16 4.87
CA ASN A 195 3.93 22.01 5.23
C ASN A 195 5.26 21.57 4.60
N LYS A 196 5.23 21.19 3.32
CA LYS A 196 6.39 20.66 2.57
C LYS A 196 7.01 19.39 3.19
N LYS A 197 6.21 18.61 3.91
CA LYS A 197 6.63 17.33 4.51
C LYS A 197 5.67 16.23 4.12
N GLY A 198 6.22 15.02 3.93
CA GLY A 198 5.47 13.85 3.51
C GLY A 198 4.84 14.00 2.13
N ALA A 199 3.97 13.08 1.75
CA ALA A 199 3.20 13.17 0.51
C ALA A 199 1.76 12.72 0.73
N MET A 200 0.79 13.48 0.23
CA MET A 200 -0.60 13.05 0.15
C MET A 200 -0.74 12.10 -1.03
N GLY A 201 -1.54 11.05 -0.90
CA GLY A 201 -1.81 10.08 -1.95
C GLY A 201 -3.28 9.74 -2.05
N ILE A 202 -3.73 9.43 -3.26
CA ILE A 202 -5.10 8.96 -3.55
C ILE A 202 -4.99 7.61 -4.20
N TYR A 203 -5.78 6.64 -3.70
CA TYR A 203 -5.76 5.26 -4.16
C TYR A 203 -7.19 4.75 -4.34
N TYR A 204 -7.33 3.91 -5.34
CA TYR A 204 -8.54 3.15 -5.60
C TYR A 204 -8.18 1.68 -5.76
N CYS A 205 -9.02 0.79 -5.22
CA CYS A 205 -8.87 -0.65 -5.41
C CYS A 205 -10.22 -1.27 -5.77
N LEU A 206 -10.22 -2.03 -6.85
CA LEU A 206 -11.35 -2.84 -7.29
C LEU A 206 -11.04 -4.31 -6.97
N THR A 207 -11.92 -4.96 -6.21
CA THR A 207 -11.77 -6.36 -5.84
C THR A 207 -12.95 -7.17 -6.37
N ARG A 208 -12.68 -8.27 -7.08
CA ARG A 208 -13.66 -9.27 -7.49
C ARG A 208 -13.51 -10.52 -6.62
N LYS A 209 -14.62 -10.92 -5.98
CA LYS A 209 -14.72 -12.14 -5.16
C LYS A 209 -15.36 -13.28 -5.95
N PHE A 210 -14.94 -14.52 -5.70
CA PHE A 210 -15.44 -15.73 -6.36
C PHE A 210 -15.19 -16.99 -5.50
#